data_0659f75693f7367fc0cb5713aff90d67
#
_entry.id   0659f75693f7367fc0cb5713aff90d67
#
_cell.length_a   1.000
_cell.length_b   1.000
_cell.length_c   1.000
_cell.angle_alpha   90.00
_cell.angle_beta   90.00
_cell.angle_gamma   90.00
#
_symmetry.space_group_name_H-M   'P 1'
#
loop_
_entity.id
_entity.type
_entity.pdbx_description
1 polymer ?
#
loop_
_entity_poly.entity_id
_entity_poly.type
_entity_poly.pdbx_seq_one_letter_code
_entity_poly.pdbx_strand_id
1 'polypeptide(L)'
;CSSQKKYSYETVPNDPLKARIYTLDNGLKVYLTVNKETPRIQTFIAVRVGGKNDPAETTGLAHYFEHLMFKGTDKFGTKDYAAEKPLLDAIEQQFEIYRKTTDEAERKAIYHTIDSLSYEASKYAIPNEYDKLMAAIGANGTNAYTSFDVTCYTEDIPSNQIDNWAKIQAERFENCVIRGFHTELETVYEEKNMSLTRDPRKVYEAVLSSLFPHHPYGTQTVLGTQEDLKNPSITNIKEYYKKWYVPNNMAICLSGDFDPDQMIATIDKYFGGLKPNPDLPKLDLP
;
A
#
# COMPACT_ATOMS: atom_id res chain seq x y z
N CYS A 1 -13.60 -15.62 -34.98
CA CYS A 1 -14.30 -14.60 -34.17
C CYS A 1 -14.00 -14.91 -32.72
N SER A 2 -13.10 -14.20 -32.07
CA SER A 2 -12.94 -14.26 -30.63
C SER A 2 -14.19 -13.62 -30.02
N SER A 3 -14.96 -14.36 -29.26
CA SER A 3 -16.08 -13.79 -28.51
C SER A 3 -15.49 -12.81 -27.50
N GLN A 4 -15.83 -11.54 -27.64
CA GLN A 4 -15.42 -10.50 -26.72
C GLN A 4 -16.01 -10.83 -25.35
N LYS A 5 -15.17 -10.89 -24.30
CA LYS A 5 -15.64 -11.19 -22.94
C LYS A 5 -16.69 -10.15 -22.54
N LYS A 6 -17.86 -10.63 -22.12
CA LYS A 6 -18.94 -9.77 -21.66
C LYS A 6 -18.84 -9.63 -20.14
N TYR A 7 -18.82 -8.39 -19.66
CA TYR A 7 -18.77 -8.08 -18.23
C TYR A 7 -20.16 -7.73 -17.72
N SER A 8 -20.56 -8.32 -16.61
CA SER A 8 -21.76 -7.92 -15.87
C SER A 8 -21.42 -6.90 -14.80
N TYR A 9 -22.36 -6.03 -14.49
CA TYR A 9 -22.21 -5.03 -13.44
C TYR A 9 -23.52 -4.81 -12.69
N GLU A 10 -23.39 -4.34 -11.46
CA GLU A 10 -24.48 -3.89 -10.61
C GLU A 10 -24.59 -2.37 -10.66
N THR A 11 -25.76 -1.84 -10.39
CA THR A 11 -26.03 -0.41 -10.23
C THR A 11 -26.81 -0.16 -8.94
N VAL A 12 -26.68 1.04 -8.40
CA VAL A 12 -27.46 1.46 -7.22
C VAL A 12 -28.59 2.35 -7.68
N PRO A 13 -29.85 2.04 -7.33
CA PRO A 13 -31.01 2.88 -7.67
C PRO A 13 -30.81 4.31 -7.15
N ASN A 14 -31.12 5.30 -8.01
CA ASN A 14 -31.00 6.73 -7.70
C ASN A 14 -29.58 7.24 -7.37
N ASP A 15 -28.55 6.49 -7.72
CA ASP A 15 -27.18 6.95 -7.61
C ASP A 15 -26.92 8.14 -8.55
N PRO A 16 -26.61 9.34 -8.03
CA PRO A 16 -26.33 10.52 -8.86
C PRO A 16 -25.07 10.35 -9.71
N LEU A 17 -24.14 9.50 -9.28
CA LEU A 17 -22.91 9.21 -10.01
C LEU A 17 -23.09 8.15 -11.09
N LYS A 18 -24.22 7.43 -11.08
CA LYS A 18 -24.53 6.34 -12.01
C LYS A 18 -23.40 5.31 -12.12
N ALA A 19 -22.78 4.99 -10.98
CA ALA A 19 -21.66 4.08 -10.91
C ALA A 19 -22.04 2.68 -11.40
N ARG A 20 -21.16 2.10 -12.22
CA ARG A 20 -21.18 0.67 -12.53
C ARG A 20 -20.23 -0.06 -11.62
N ILE A 21 -20.71 -1.12 -10.97
CA ILE A 21 -19.94 -1.92 -10.00
C ILE A 21 -19.70 -3.30 -10.61
N TYR A 22 -18.46 -3.55 -11.00
CA TYR A 22 -18.02 -4.83 -11.55
C TYR A 22 -17.31 -5.64 -10.48
N THR A 23 -17.40 -6.97 -10.59
CA THR A 23 -16.57 -7.91 -9.82
C THR A 23 -15.85 -8.80 -10.82
N LEU A 24 -14.51 -8.71 -10.87
CA LEU A 24 -13.69 -9.57 -11.72
C LEU A 24 -13.64 -11.00 -11.16
N ASP A 25 -13.21 -11.95 -12.00
CA ASP A 25 -13.15 -13.37 -11.64
C ASP A 25 -12.25 -13.64 -10.41
N ASN A 26 -11.25 -12.80 -10.18
CA ASN A 26 -10.36 -12.86 -9.00
C ASN A 26 -10.90 -12.13 -7.75
N GLY A 27 -12.13 -11.62 -7.82
CA GLY A 27 -12.78 -10.92 -6.71
C GLY A 27 -12.51 -9.42 -6.63
N LEU A 28 -11.71 -8.85 -7.54
CA LEU A 28 -11.46 -7.40 -7.57
C LEU A 28 -12.74 -6.64 -7.90
N LYS A 29 -13.12 -5.70 -7.05
CA LYS A 29 -14.22 -4.77 -7.29
C LYS A 29 -13.73 -3.58 -8.12
N VAL A 30 -14.50 -3.20 -9.13
CA VAL A 30 -14.20 -2.05 -9.98
C VAL A 30 -15.42 -1.16 -10.08
N TYR A 31 -15.27 0.09 -9.63
CA TYR A 31 -16.32 1.11 -9.64
C TYR A 31 -16.00 2.11 -10.75
N LEU A 32 -16.89 2.23 -11.72
CA LEU A 32 -16.72 3.13 -12.86
C LEU A 32 -17.80 4.20 -12.89
N THR A 33 -17.37 5.46 -12.86
CA THR A 33 -18.25 6.64 -12.99
C THR A 33 -17.75 7.51 -14.14
N VAL A 34 -18.59 7.73 -15.13
CA VAL A 34 -18.23 8.52 -16.33
C VAL A 34 -18.54 10.00 -16.10
N ASN A 35 -17.53 10.85 -16.31
CA ASN A 35 -17.65 12.29 -16.39
C ASN A 35 -16.71 12.79 -17.49
N LYS A 36 -17.28 13.37 -18.55
CA LYS A 36 -16.54 13.82 -19.74
C LYS A 36 -16.26 15.33 -19.79
N GLU A 37 -16.39 16.02 -18.67
CA GLU A 37 -16.13 17.47 -18.61
C GLU A 37 -14.66 17.82 -18.82
N THR A 38 -13.75 16.95 -18.40
CA THR A 38 -12.32 17.10 -18.60
C THR A 38 -11.71 15.79 -19.11
N PRO A 39 -10.64 15.82 -19.93
CA PRO A 39 -10.00 14.61 -20.47
C PRO A 39 -9.07 13.94 -19.44
N ARG A 40 -9.57 13.76 -18.23
CA ARG A 40 -8.81 13.20 -17.11
C ARG A 40 -9.63 12.15 -16.35
N ILE A 41 -8.92 11.32 -15.59
CA ILE A 41 -9.49 10.27 -14.74
C ILE A 41 -8.90 10.42 -13.34
N GLN A 42 -9.79 10.56 -12.35
CA GLN A 42 -9.42 10.41 -10.95
C GLN A 42 -9.40 8.92 -10.61
N THR A 43 -8.30 8.45 -10.06
CA THR A 43 -8.10 7.03 -9.73
C THR A 43 -7.96 6.83 -8.23
N PHE A 44 -8.56 5.75 -7.74
CA PHE A 44 -8.39 5.25 -6.37
C PHE A 44 -8.16 3.75 -6.42
N ILE A 45 -7.11 3.27 -5.78
CA ILE A 45 -6.93 1.85 -5.47
C ILE A 45 -7.00 1.72 -3.96
N ALA A 46 -8.07 1.12 -3.46
CA ALA A 46 -8.32 0.93 -2.05
C ALA A 46 -8.08 -0.53 -1.65
N VAL A 47 -7.33 -0.72 -0.57
CA VAL A 47 -7.17 -2.02 0.09
C VAL A 47 -7.91 -1.99 1.40
N ARG A 48 -8.78 -2.99 1.66
CA ARG A 48 -9.59 -3.06 2.88
C ARG A 48 -8.74 -3.54 4.06
N VAL A 49 -7.75 -2.76 4.41
CA VAL A 49 -6.82 -3.02 5.52
C VAL A 49 -6.26 -1.70 6.03
N GLY A 50 -6.09 -1.59 7.32
CA GLY A 50 -5.59 -0.39 7.97
C GLY A 50 -5.11 -0.67 9.38
N GLY A 51 -4.95 0.35 10.19
CA GLY A 51 -4.38 0.24 11.52
C GLY A 51 -5.10 -0.74 12.47
N LYS A 52 -6.39 -0.99 12.28
CA LYS A 52 -7.11 -2.01 13.07
C LYS A 52 -6.65 -3.44 12.80
N ASN A 53 -6.04 -3.69 11.65
CA ASN A 53 -5.57 -5.00 11.22
C ASN A 53 -4.13 -5.27 11.65
N ASP A 54 -3.43 -4.27 12.18
CA ASP A 54 -2.07 -4.42 12.66
C ASP A 54 -2.04 -5.42 13.84
N PRO A 55 -1.07 -6.35 13.85
CA PRO A 55 -0.83 -7.15 15.04
C PRO A 55 -0.53 -6.23 16.25
N ALA A 56 -1.05 -6.59 17.42
CA ALA A 56 -0.90 -5.78 18.63
C ALA A 56 0.56 -5.55 19.04
N GLU A 57 1.43 -6.45 18.66
CA GLU A 57 2.88 -6.43 18.91
C GLU A 57 3.69 -5.71 17.82
N THR A 58 3.05 -5.25 16.73
CA THR A 58 3.69 -4.55 15.61
C THR A 58 2.76 -3.49 15.03
N THR A 59 2.30 -2.58 15.87
CA THR A 59 1.41 -1.49 15.44
C THR A 59 2.10 -0.50 14.52
N GLY A 60 1.34 0.19 13.67
CA GLY A 60 1.87 1.12 12.65
C GLY A 60 2.30 0.44 11.35
N LEU A 61 2.10 -0.87 11.21
CA LEU A 61 2.55 -1.65 10.08
C LEU A 61 1.80 -1.27 8.80
N ALA A 62 0.49 -1.05 8.85
CA ALA A 62 -0.31 -0.64 7.70
C ALA A 62 0.18 0.69 7.11
N HIS A 63 0.42 1.69 7.95
CA HIS A 63 0.94 2.99 7.55
C HIS A 63 2.39 2.89 7.01
N TYR A 64 3.23 2.10 7.68
CA TYR A 64 4.59 1.90 7.21
C TYR A 64 4.65 1.21 5.84
N PHE A 65 3.81 0.21 5.63
CA PHE A 65 3.73 -0.47 4.33
C PHE A 65 3.21 0.46 3.23
N GLU A 66 2.30 1.38 3.54
CA GLU A 66 1.89 2.44 2.59
C GLU A 66 3.10 3.18 2.03
N HIS A 67 4.02 3.63 2.89
CA HIS A 67 5.26 4.29 2.47
C HIS A 67 6.14 3.39 1.58
N LEU A 68 6.26 2.11 1.93
CA LEU A 68 7.07 1.16 1.17
C LEU A 68 6.53 0.87 -0.23
N MET A 69 5.24 1.06 -0.46
CA MET A 69 4.61 0.91 -1.78
C MET A 69 5.09 1.93 -2.82
N PHE A 70 5.80 2.95 -2.41
CA PHE A 70 6.41 3.95 -3.31
C PHE A 70 7.84 3.61 -3.72
N LYS A 71 8.42 2.54 -3.23
CA LYS A 71 9.83 2.18 -3.45
C LYS A 71 10.08 1.34 -4.70
N GLY A 72 9.03 0.89 -5.38
CA GLY A 72 9.13 0.13 -6.62
C GLY A 72 9.02 -1.38 -6.47
N THR A 73 9.42 -2.06 -7.51
CA THR A 73 9.32 -3.52 -7.66
C THR A 73 10.66 -4.12 -8.07
N ASP A 74 10.65 -5.38 -8.52
CA ASP A 74 11.82 -6.01 -9.14
C ASP A 74 12.11 -5.47 -10.56
N LYS A 75 11.17 -4.73 -11.19
CA LYS A 75 11.28 -4.19 -12.54
C LYS A 75 11.56 -2.69 -12.62
N PHE A 76 11.18 -1.94 -11.59
CA PHE A 76 11.50 -0.51 -11.49
C PHE A 76 11.82 -0.14 -10.03
N GLY A 77 12.53 0.98 -9.83
CA GLY A 77 13.08 1.37 -8.53
C GLY A 77 14.45 0.77 -8.25
N THR A 78 14.98 -0.02 -9.18
CA THR A 78 16.31 -0.64 -9.10
C THR A 78 17.03 -0.63 -10.44
N LYS A 79 18.35 -0.53 -10.39
CA LYS A 79 19.23 -0.67 -11.57
C LYS A 79 19.52 -2.14 -11.90
N ASP A 80 19.57 -2.99 -10.89
CA ASP A 80 19.87 -4.42 -10.99
C ASP A 80 19.31 -5.16 -9.77
N TYR A 81 18.12 -5.73 -9.92
CA TYR A 81 17.47 -6.46 -8.83
C TYR A 81 18.20 -7.74 -8.44
N ALA A 82 18.82 -8.42 -9.41
CA ALA A 82 19.56 -9.65 -9.13
C ALA A 82 20.76 -9.41 -8.20
N ALA A 83 21.44 -8.28 -8.37
CA ALA A 83 22.54 -7.87 -7.49
C ALA A 83 22.02 -7.28 -6.16
N GLU A 84 20.88 -6.58 -6.17
CA GLU A 84 20.29 -5.96 -4.98
C GLU A 84 19.66 -6.98 -4.03
N LYS A 85 18.97 -8.00 -4.56
CA LYS A 85 18.17 -8.95 -3.77
C LYS A 85 18.93 -9.61 -2.62
N PRO A 86 20.17 -10.14 -2.79
CA PRO A 86 20.92 -10.73 -1.68
C PRO A 86 21.18 -9.76 -0.52
N LEU A 87 21.36 -8.46 -0.83
CA LEU A 87 21.53 -7.42 0.18
C LEU A 87 20.24 -7.14 0.93
N LEU A 88 19.11 -7.08 0.24
CA LEU A 88 17.79 -6.91 0.85
C LEU A 88 17.44 -8.11 1.74
N ASP A 89 17.73 -9.33 1.30
CA ASP A 89 17.52 -10.55 2.10
C ASP A 89 18.40 -10.54 3.37
N ALA A 90 19.65 -10.09 3.27
CA ALA A 90 20.55 -9.96 4.41
C ALA A 90 20.06 -8.89 5.41
N ILE A 91 19.54 -7.77 4.92
CA ILE A 91 18.94 -6.72 5.76
C ILE A 91 17.74 -7.28 6.53
N GLU A 92 16.87 -8.03 5.88
CA GLU A 92 15.72 -8.68 6.53
C GLU A 92 16.17 -9.60 7.67
N GLN A 93 17.17 -10.45 7.42
CA GLN A 93 17.72 -11.35 8.43
C GLN A 93 18.31 -10.59 9.62
N GLN A 94 19.03 -9.49 9.38
CA GLN A 94 19.62 -8.68 10.44
C GLN A 94 18.54 -8.00 11.29
N PHE A 95 17.45 -7.52 10.70
CA PHE A 95 16.33 -6.97 11.47
C PHE A 95 15.65 -8.03 12.35
N GLU A 96 15.50 -9.28 11.89
CA GLU A 96 14.93 -10.36 12.69
C GLU A 96 15.84 -10.73 13.88
N ILE A 97 17.16 -10.65 13.72
CA ILE A 97 18.11 -10.84 14.81
C ILE A 97 18.04 -9.64 15.76
N TYR A 98 18.04 -8.42 15.23
CA TYR A 98 17.99 -7.18 15.98
C TYR A 98 16.79 -7.11 16.92
N ARG A 99 15.59 -7.44 16.45
CA ARG A 99 14.37 -7.38 17.28
C ARG A 99 14.32 -8.42 18.40
N LYS A 100 15.09 -9.52 18.29
CA LYS A 100 15.19 -10.58 19.32
C LYS A 100 16.34 -10.35 20.30
N THR A 101 17.24 -9.45 20.00
CA THR A 101 18.43 -9.14 20.81
C THR A 101 18.10 -8.07 21.83
N THR A 102 18.42 -8.31 23.10
CA THR A 102 18.15 -7.40 24.22
C THR A 102 19.41 -6.68 24.72
N ASP A 103 20.59 -7.24 24.51
CA ASP A 103 21.86 -6.60 24.88
C ASP A 103 22.13 -5.36 24.01
N GLU A 104 22.36 -4.22 24.65
CA GLU A 104 22.54 -2.95 23.93
C GLU A 104 23.77 -2.91 23.03
N ALA A 105 24.88 -3.51 23.46
CA ALA A 105 26.11 -3.53 22.68
C ALA A 105 25.96 -4.40 21.43
N GLU A 106 25.31 -5.55 21.57
CA GLU A 106 24.99 -6.44 20.46
C GLU A 106 24.00 -5.77 19.50
N ARG A 107 22.95 -5.14 20.01
CA ARG A 107 21.96 -4.39 19.17
C ARG A 107 22.65 -3.31 18.36
N LYS A 108 23.56 -2.57 18.96
CA LYS A 108 24.33 -1.51 18.29
C LYS A 108 25.22 -2.07 17.17
N ALA A 109 25.86 -3.21 17.41
CA ALA A 109 26.66 -3.89 16.40
C ALA A 109 25.82 -4.40 15.22
N ILE A 110 24.66 -4.99 15.50
CA ILE A 110 23.71 -5.43 14.46
C ILE A 110 23.20 -4.25 13.65
N TYR A 111 22.84 -3.15 14.30
CA TYR A 111 22.38 -1.93 13.65
C TYR A 111 23.43 -1.33 12.71
N HIS A 112 24.69 -1.34 13.12
CA HIS A 112 25.81 -0.94 12.26
C HIS A 112 25.95 -1.84 11.01
N THR A 113 25.71 -3.13 11.16
CA THR A 113 25.66 -4.08 10.03
C THR A 113 24.49 -3.76 9.10
N ILE A 114 23.31 -3.44 9.64
CA ILE A 114 22.14 -3.01 8.86
C ILE A 114 22.44 -1.73 8.09
N ASP A 115 23.09 -0.74 8.70
CA ASP A 115 23.51 0.49 8.04
C ASP A 115 24.43 0.22 6.85
N SER A 116 25.44 -0.63 7.05
CA SER A 116 26.39 -1.00 6.00
C SER A 116 25.71 -1.72 4.83
N LEU A 117 24.87 -2.69 5.12
CA LEU A 117 24.09 -3.43 4.09
C LEU A 117 23.11 -2.50 3.36
N SER A 118 22.45 -1.61 4.08
CA SER A 118 21.53 -0.62 3.51
C SER A 118 22.22 0.36 2.58
N TYR A 119 23.43 0.78 2.95
CA TYR A 119 24.27 1.62 2.09
C TYR A 119 24.66 0.89 0.80
N GLU A 120 25.11 -0.36 0.89
CA GLU A 120 25.45 -1.15 -0.30
C GLU A 120 24.20 -1.39 -1.20
N ALA A 121 23.04 -1.71 -0.61
CA ALA A 121 21.80 -1.86 -1.35
C ALA A 121 21.36 -0.56 -2.03
N SER A 122 21.58 0.59 -1.40
CA SER A 122 21.19 1.90 -1.94
C SER A 122 21.89 2.25 -3.25
N LYS A 123 23.03 1.64 -3.54
CA LYS A 123 23.77 1.84 -4.82
C LYS A 123 22.98 1.30 -6.02
N TYR A 124 22.10 0.34 -5.80
CA TYR A 124 21.23 -0.24 -6.82
C TYR A 124 19.87 0.47 -6.92
N ALA A 125 19.42 1.12 -5.87
CA ALA A 125 18.14 1.82 -5.86
C ALA A 125 18.12 3.01 -6.83
N ILE A 126 16.97 3.22 -7.47
CA ILE A 126 16.66 4.42 -8.25
C ILE A 126 15.65 5.23 -7.42
N PRO A 127 16.09 6.29 -6.72
CA PRO A 127 15.21 7.06 -5.85
C PRO A 127 14.04 7.68 -6.61
N ASN A 128 12.84 7.58 -6.05
CA ASN A 128 11.61 8.22 -6.56
C ASN A 128 11.27 7.83 -8.03
N GLU A 129 11.66 6.64 -8.48
CA GLU A 129 11.36 6.21 -9.87
C GLU A 129 9.86 6.07 -10.12
N TYR A 130 9.09 5.62 -9.11
CA TYR A 130 7.63 5.59 -9.22
C TYR A 130 7.04 6.99 -9.48
N ASP A 131 7.47 7.99 -8.73
CA ASP A 131 7.00 9.37 -8.91
C ASP A 131 7.40 9.91 -10.28
N LYS A 132 8.59 9.56 -10.76
CA LYS A 132 9.04 9.92 -12.13
C LYS A 132 8.21 9.26 -13.21
N LEU A 133 7.82 7.99 -13.02
CA LEU A 133 6.93 7.28 -13.95
C LEU A 133 5.53 7.91 -13.97
N MET A 134 4.99 8.27 -12.80
CA MET A 134 3.70 8.96 -12.71
C MET A 134 3.77 10.36 -13.35
N ALA A 135 4.82 11.12 -13.09
CA ALA A 135 5.03 12.41 -13.75
C ALA A 135 5.14 12.28 -15.28
N ALA A 136 5.84 11.25 -15.77
CA ALA A 136 6.01 10.99 -17.20
C ALA A 136 4.70 10.72 -17.94
N ILE A 137 3.71 10.11 -17.29
CA ILE A 137 2.37 9.92 -17.85
C ILE A 137 1.42 11.12 -17.61
N GLY A 138 1.90 12.18 -16.97
CA GLY A 138 1.11 13.39 -16.69
C GLY A 138 0.19 13.26 -15.48
N ALA A 139 0.49 12.38 -14.53
CA ALA A 139 -0.26 12.26 -13.30
C ALA A 139 -0.07 13.47 -12.39
N ASN A 140 -1.14 13.87 -11.73
CA ASN A 140 -1.16 14.87 -10.67
C ASN A 140 -1.67 14.26 -9.38
N GLY A 141 -1.31 14.83 -8.24
CA GLY A 141 -1.86 14.42 -6.94
C GLY A 141 -1.55 12.97 -6.57
N THR A 142 -0.40 12.46 -7.02
CA THR A 142 0.12 11.16 -6.57
C THR A 142 0.27 11.16 -5.06
N ASN A 143 -0.55 10.37 -4.38
CA ASN A 143 -0.60 10.33 -2.92
C ASN A 143 -1.18 9.01 -2.42
N ALA A 144 -1.13 8.83 -1.11
CA ALA A 144 -1.79 7.74 -0.42
C ALA A 144 -2.21 8.18 0.98
N TYR A 145 -3.10 7.43 1.59
CA TYR A 145 -3.47 7.59 2.98
C TYR A 145 -3.84 6.26 3.62
N THR A 146 -3.57 6.14 4.91
CA THR A 146 -3.95 5.00 5.75
C THR A 146 -4.85 5.46 6.88
N SER A 147 -5.97 4.77 7.06
CA SER A 147 -6.86 4.90 8.21
C SER A 147 -6.88 3.60 9.03
N PHE A 148 -7.81 3.50 9.98
CA PHE A 148 -8.04 2.23 10.68
C PHE A 148 -8.57 1.12 9.77
N ASP A 149 -9.33 1.48 8.73
CA ASP A 149 -10.12 0.54 7.92
C ASP A 149 -9.63 0.35 6.50
N VAL A 150 -8.90 1.32 5.95
CA VAL A 150 -8.52 1.35 4.55
C VAL A 150 -7.15 1.99 4.34
N THR A 151 -6.43 1.46 3.36
CA THR A 151 -5.25 2.10 2.76
C THR A 151 -5.60 2.38 1.30
N CYS A 152 -5.44 3.63 0.87
CA CYS A 152 -5.88 4.08 -0.44
C CYS A 152 -4.76 4.84 -1.17
N TYR A 153 -4.60 4.54 -2.45
CA TYR A 153 -3.62 5.14 -3.35
C TYR A 153 -4.35 5.91 -4.44
N THR A 154 -3.97 7.17 -4.66
CA THR A 154 -4.70 8.09 -5.52
C THR A 154 -3.80 8.77 -6.54
N GLU A 155 -4.30 8.92 -7.77
CA GLU A 155 -3.74 9.78 -8.80
C GLU A 155 -4.86 10.39 -9.65
N ASP A 156 -4.56 11.51 -10.30
CA ASP A 156 -5.34 12.12 -11.36
C ASP A 156 -4.50 12.04 -12.64
N ILE A 157 -4.98 11.31 -13.65
CA ILE A 157 -4.24 11.01 -14.87
C ILE A 157 -4.96 11.52 -16.12
N PRO A 158 -4.23 11.85 -17.22
CA PRO A 158 -4.86 12.03 -18.53
C PRO A 158 -5.58 10.76 -18.98
N SER A 159 -6.77 10.91 -19.57
CA SER A 159 -7.60 9.76 -20.00
C SER A 159 -6.89 8.81 -20.96
N ASN A 160 -5.99 9.34 -21.81
CA ASN A 160 -5.23 8.53 -22.78
C ASN A 160 -4.06 7.76 -22.16
N GLN A 161 -3.81 7.91 -20.85
CA GLN A 161 -2.71 7.23 -20.15
C GLN A 161 -3.17 6.04 -19.28
N ILE A 162 -4.43 5.65 -19.39
CA ILE A 162 -4.98 4.58 -18.54
C ILE A 162 -4.24 3.24 -18.69
N ASP A 163 -3.81 2.88 -19.89
CA ASP A 163 -3.04 1.63 -20.09
C ASP A 163 -1.69 1.67 -19.36
N ASN A 164 -0.96 2.78 -19.46
CA ASN A 164 0.31 2.96 -18.75
C ASN A 164 0.12 2.97 -17.24
N TRP A 165 -0.89 3.69 -16.77
CA TRP A 165 -1.25 3.70 -15.34
C TRP A 165 -1.59 2.29 -14.85
N ALA A 166 -2.47 1.57 -15.54
CA ALA A 166 -2.91 0.24 -15.13
C ALA A 166 -1.75 -0.76 -15.13
N LYS A 167 -0.86 -0.70 -16.11
CA LYS A 167 0.33 -1.55 -16.18
C LYS A 167 1.28 -1.30 -15.01
N ILE A 168 1.56 -0.05 -14.68
CA ILE A 168 2.45 0.32 -13.57
C ILE A 168 1.82 -0.07 -12.24
N GLN A 169 0.53 0.21 -12.05
CA GLN A 169 -0.16 -0.12 -10.79
C GLN A 169 -0.29 -1.63 -10.58
N ALA A 170 -0.66 -2.39 -11.60
CA ALA A 170 -0.74 -3.84 -11.49
C ALA A 170 0.62 -4.46 -11.10
N GLU A 171 1.71 -4.00 -11.72
CA GLU A 171 3.07 -4.41 -11.36
C GLU A 171 3.40 -4.04 -9.90
N ARG A 172 3.08 -2.82 -9.49
CA ARG A 172 3.31 -2.32 -8.14
C ARG A 172 2.59 -3.13 -7.07
N PHE A 173 1.33 -3.49 -7.30
CA PHE A 173 0.52 -4.26 -6.35
C PHE A 173 0.86 -5.75 -6.35
N GLU A 174 1.37 -6.29 -7.45
CA GLU A 174 1.75 -7.71 -7.56
C GLU A 174 3.16 -7.99 -7.04
N ASN A 175 4.13 -7.13 -7.35
CA ASN A 175 5.56 -7.39 -7.18
C ASN A 175 6.29 -6.33 -6.34
N CYS A 176 5.63 -5.75 -5.35
CA CYS A 176 6.27 -4.78 -4.46
C CYS A 176 7.51 -5.38 -3.80
N VAL A 177 8.61 -4.64 -3.86
CA VAL A 177 9.87 -4.96 -3.19
C VAL A 177 10.10 -3.99 -2.05
N ILE A 178 10.36 -4.52 -0.86
CA ILE A 178 10.70 -3.71 0.31
C ILE A 178 12.13 -3.22 0.16
N ARG A 179 12.25 -1.96 -0.21
CA ARG A 179 13.51 -1.27 -0.52
C ARG A 179 13.58 0.03 0.27
N GLY A 180 14.79 0.41 0.69
CA GLY A 180 14.97 1.63 1.48
C GLY A 180 14.28 1.59 2.85
N PHE A 181 14.12 0.40 3.40
CA PHE A 181 13.40 0.13 4.64
C PHE A 181 13.94 0.95 5.81
N HIS A 182 15.24 0.97 5.97
CA HIS A 182 15.91 1.69 7.06
C HIS A 182 15.66 3.19 7.02
N THR A 183 15.82 3.82 5.85
CA THR A 183 15.56 5.25 5.66
C THR A 183 14.09 5.60 5.89
N GLU A 184 13.20 4.75 5.40
CA GLU A 184 11.75 4.95 5.56
C GLU A 184 11.31 4.78 7.01
N LEU A 185 11.95 3.90 7.76
CA LEU A 185 11.73 3.73 9.19
C LEU A 185 11.98 5.04 9.96
N GLU A 186 13.05 5.73 9.64
CA GLU A 186 13.38 7.04 10.25
C GLU A 186 12.28 8.07 9.94
N THR A 187 11.81 8.11 8.69
CA THR A 187 10.74 9.02 8.27
C THR A 187 9.45 8.77 9.07
N VAL A 188 8.99 7.53 9.12
CA VAL A 188 7.77 7.13 9.85
C VAL A 188 7.92 7.40 11.36
N TYR A 189 9.10 7.16 11.91
CA TYR A 189 9.38 7.45 13.32
C TYR A 189 9.30 8.95 13.62
N GLU A 190 9.85 9.79 12.76
CA GLU A 190 9.74 11.25 12.90
C GLU A 190 8.30 11.76 12.74
N GLU A 191 7.52 11.19 11.82
CA GLU A 191 6.09 11.49 11.71
C GLU A 191 5.33 11.16 13.02
N LYS A 192 5.65 10.03 13.63
CA LYS A 192 5.09 9.67 14.95
C LYS A 192 5.47 10.70 16.00
N ASN A 193 6.74 11.08 16.08
CA ASN A 193 7.22 12.08 17.03
C ASN A 193 6.50 13.42 16.84
N MET A 194 6.38 13.88 15.60
CA MET A 194 5.64 15.11 15.28
C MET A 194 4.16 15.03 15.68
N SER A 195 3.54 13.87 15.53
CA SER A 195 2.14 13.67 15.93
C SER A 195 1.93 13.83 17.44
N LEU A 196 2.91 13.40 18.24
CA LEU A 196 2.86 13.48 19.71
C LEU A 196 2.97 14.92 20.23
N THR A 197 3.43 15.87 19.44
CA THR A 197 3.49 17.29 19.81
C THR A 197 2.18 18.04 19.57
N ARG A 198 1.20 17.42 18.92
CA ARG A 198 -0.08 18.06 18.54
C ARG A 198 -1.17 17.73 19.55
N ASP A 199 -1.64 18.72 20.30
CA ASP A 199 -2.70 18.55 21.30
C ASP A 199 -4.00 17.98 20.73
N PRO A 200 -4.51 18.39 19.54
CA PRO A 200 -5.70 17.77 18.96
C PRO A 200 -5.55 16.26 18.74
N ARG A 201 -4.35 15.81 18.41
CA ARG A 201 -4.06 14.37 18.24
C ARG A 201 -4.16 13.61 19.57
N LYS A 202 -3.60 14.18 20.64
CA LYS A 202 -3.67 13.59 21.97
C LYS A 202 -5.12 13.48 22.46
N VAL A 203 -5.91 14.52 22.23
CA VAL A 203 -7.35 14.52 22.59
C VAL A 203 -8.07 13.44 21.79
N TYR A 204 -7.84 13.35 20.50
CA TYR A 204 -8.46 12.34 19.64
C TYR A 204 -8.13 10.92 20.08
N GLU A 205 -6.87 10.63 20.38
CA GLU A 205 -6.44 9.31 20.87
C GLU A 205 -7.05 8.99 22.24
N ALA A 206 -7.15 9.96 23.15
CA ALA A 206 -7.79 9.79 24.44
C ALA A 206 -9.29 9.51 24.32
N VAL A 207 -9.99 10.20 23.42
CA VAL A 207 -11.39 9.96 23.12
C VAL A 207 -11.62 8.55 22.57
N LEU A 208 -10.83 8.14 21.59
CA LEU A 208 -10.93 6.79 21.01
C LEU A 208 -10.63 5.70 22.05
N SER A 209 -9.59 5.88 22.86
CA SER A 209 -9.24 4.96 23.94
C SER A 209 -10.36 4.80 24.97
N SER A 210 -11.10 5.88 25.25
CA SER A 210 -12.22 5.87 26.19
C SER A 210 -13.48 5.23 25.58
N LEU A 211 -13.75 5.48 24.31
CA LEU A 211 -14.93 4.96 23.63
C LEU A 211 -14.78 3.49 23.20
N PHE A 212 -13.57 3.07 22.89
CA PHE A 212 -13.25 1.74 22.34
C PHE A 212 -12.17 1.03 23.16
N PRO A 213 -12.37 0.77 24.46
CA PRO A 213 -11.31 0.24 25.34
C PRO A 213 -10.84 -1.18 24.99
N HIS A 214 -11.64 -1.92 24.21
CA HIS A 214 -11.37 -3.30 23.82
C HIS A 214 -11.31 -3.51 22.30
N HIS A 215 -11.51 -2.46 21.51
CA HIS A 215 -11.47 -2.50 20.08
C HIS A 215 -10.19 -1.83 19.55
N PRO A 216 -9.58 -2.30 18.44
CA PRO A 216 -8.37 -1.70 17.89
C PRO A 216 -8.43 -0.19 17.61
N TYR A 217 -9.61 0.39 17.43
CA TYR A 217 -9.76 1.85 17.33
C TYR A 217 -9.29 2.60 18.56
N GLY A 218 -9.39 2.00 19.74
CA GLY A 218 -8.97 2.61 20.99
C GLY A 218 -7.69 2.02 21.59
N THR A 219 -7.35 0.76 21.24
CA THR A 219 -6.17 0.08 21.78
C THR A 219 -4.92 0.28 20.93
N GLN A 220 -5.06 0.71 19.67
CA GLN A 220 -3.98 0.91 18.71
C GLN A 220 -4.09 2.30 18.07
N THR A 221 -3.00 2.77 17.47
CA THR A 221 -3.00 3.97 16.63
C THR A 221 -2.52 3.62 15.23
N VAL A 222 -2.97 4.34 14.22
CA VAL A 222 -2.55 4.12 12.82
C VAL A 222 -1.05 4.30 12.64
N LEU A 223 -0.46 5.28 13.34
CA LEU A 223 0.99 5.53 13.29
C LEU A 223 1.82 4.52 14.11
N GLY A 224 1.17 3.69 14.94
CA GLY A 224 1.84 2.75 15.82
C GLY A 224 2.44 3.40 17.07
N THR A 225 3.08 2.57 17.89
CA THR A 225 3.84 3.04 19.05
C THR A 225 5.30 3.30 18.68
N GLN A 226 5.98 4.16 19.45
CA GLN A 226 7.42 4.37 19.29
C GLN A 226 8.21 3.08 19.52
N GLU A 227 7.77 2.23 20.44
CA GLU A 227 8.43 0.95 20.75
C GLU A 227 8.33 -0.03 19.58
N ASP A 228 7.15 -0.18 18.99
CA ASP A 228 6.97 -1.07 17.83
C ASP A 228 7.78 -0.59 16.62
N LEU A 229 7.84 0.72 16.40
CA LEU A 229 8.65 1.30 15.31
C LEU A 229 10.17 1.14 15.53
N LYS A 230 10.63 0.95 16.78
CA LYS A 230 12.05 0.65 17.08
C LYS A 230 12.44 -0.79 16.82
N ASN A 231 11.47 -1.70 16.77
CA ASN A 231 11.68 -3.15 16.60
C ASN A 231 10.91 -3.68 15.39
N PRO A 232 11.15 -3.17 14.18
CA PRO A 232 10.40 -3.53 12.99
C PRO A 232 10.74 -4.95 12.52
N SER A 233 9.78 -5.59 11.82
CA SER A 233 9.97 -6.87 11.17
C SER A 233 9.63 -6.77 9.69
N ILE A 234 10.64 -6.91 8.83
CA ILE A 234 10.44 -6.99 7.38
C ILE A 234 9.67 -8.27 7.02
N THR A 235 9.92 -9.36 7.71
CA THR A 235 9.21 -10.63 7.54
C THR A 235 7.71 -10.45 7.79
N ASN A 236 7.32 -9.82 8.89
CA ASN A 236 5.91 -9.55 9.20
C ASN A 236 5.27 -8.62 8.15
N ILE A 237 6.00 -7.64 7.64
CA ILE A 237 5.53 -6.74 6.57
C ILE A 237 5.28 -7.53 5.28
N LYS A 238 6.16 -8.43 4.90
CA LYS A 238 5.97 -9.30 3.73
C LYS A 238 4.77 -10.22 3.87
N GLU A 239 4.55 -10.79 5.05
CA GLU A 239 3.38 -11.61 5.37
C GLU A 239 2.09 -10.79 5.31
N TYR A 240 2.10 -9.58 5.85
CA TYR A 240 1.01 -8.62 5.78
C TYR A 240 0.64 -8.27 4.33
N TYR A 241 1.63 -7.93 3.51
CA TYR A 241 1.44 -7.65 2.10
C TYR A 241 0.79 -8.82 1.36
N LYS A 242 1.34 -10.02 1.53
CA LYS A 242 0.84 -11.24 0.90
C LYS A 242 -0.57 -11.60 1.33
N LYS A 243 -0.93 -11.31 2.58
CA LYS A 243 -2.24 -11.62 3.14
C LYS A 243 -3.33 -10.67 2.69
N TRP A 244 -3.07 -9.36 2.70
CA TRP A 244 -4.06 -8.32 2.58
C TRP A 244 -4.11 -7.61 1.23
N TYR A 245 -2.98 -7.48 0.54
CA TYR A 245 -2.88 -6.81 -0.76
C TYR A 245 -3.20 -7.78 -1.90
N VAL A 246 -4.43 -8.25 -1.91
CA VAL A 246 -4.95 -9.27 -2.82
C VAL A 246 -6.25 -8.77 -3.47
N PRO A 247 -6.56 -9.17 -4.71
CA PRO A 247 -7.66 -8.59 -5.47
C PRO A 247 -9.03 -8.75 -4.79
N ASN A 248 -9.28 -9.84 -4.08
CA ASN A 248 -10.53 -10.03 -3.33
C ASN A 248 -10.63 -9.22 -2.03
N ASN A 249 -9.62 -8.42 -1.72
CA ASN A 249 -9.61 -7.42 -0.63
C ASN A 249 -9.38 -6.00 -1.13
N MET A 250 -9.53 -5.76 -2.43
CA MET A 250 -9.24 -4.49 -3.08
C MET A 250 -10.40 -4.00 -3.93
N ALA A 251 -10.42 -2.69 -4.13
CA ALA A 251 -11.31 -2.02 -5.07
C ALA A 251 -10.55 -0.97 -5.88
N ILE A 252 -10.88 -0.87 -7.16
CA ILE A 252 -10.42 0.22 -8.04
C ILE A 252 -11.63 1.10 -8.33
N CYS A 253 -11.51 2.40 -8.09
CA CYS A 253 -12.55 3.37 -8.39
C CYS A 253 -11.98 4.37 -9.41
N LEU A 254 -12.63 4.49 -10.55
CA LEU A 254 -12.25 5.39 -11.63
C LEU A 254 -13.42 6.33 -11.95
N SER A 255 -13.14 7.62 -11.92
CA SER A 255 -14.11 8.65 -12.27
C SER A 255 -13.49 9.60 -13.30
N GLY A 256 -14.13 9.75 -14.46
CA GLY A 256 -13.62 10.65 -15.48
C GLY A 256 -14.05 10.33 -16.90
N ASP A 257 -13.23 10.76 -17.85
CA ASP A 257 -13.50 10.65 -19.28
C ASP A 257 -12.99 9.32 -19.84
N PHE A 258 -13.89 8.37 -19.97
CA PHE A 258 -13.65 7.06 -20.57
C PHE A 258 -14.95 6.37 -21.01
N ASP A 259 -14.83 5.39 -21.89
CA ASP A 259 -15.89 4.43 -22.18
C ASP A 259 -15.84 3.30 -21.15
N PRO A 260 -16.93 3.05 -20.40
CA PRO A 260 -16.89 2.06 -19.31
C PRO A 260 -16.73 0.62 -19.79
N ASP A 261 -17.23 0.27 -20.98
CA ASP A 261 -17.09 -1.08 -21.52
C ASP A 261 -15.64 -1.37 -21.94
N GLN A 262 -14.95 -0.36 -22.49
CA GLN A 262 -13.52 -0.47 -22.79
C GLN A 262 -12.68 -0.44 -21.50
N MET A 263 -13.08 0.38 -20.52
CA MET A 263 -12.33 0.54 -19.28
C MET A 263 -12.29 -0.76 -18.48
N ILE A 264 -13.42 -1.45 -18.32
CA ILE A 264 -13.44 -2.71 -17.56
C ILE A 264 -12.56 -3.78 -18.23
N ALA A 265 -12.54 -3.83 -19.56
CA ALA A 265 -11.67 -4.74 -20.30
C ALA A 265 -10.17 -4.39 -20.08
N THR A 266 -9.83 -3.12 -20.04
CA THR A 266 -8.47 -2.66 -19.75
C THR A 266 -8.06 -3.02 -18.32
N ILE A 267 -8.92 -2.80 -17.33
CA ILE A 267 -8.63 -3.17 -15.94
C ILE A 267 -8.46 -4.68 -15.80
N ASP A 268 -9.34 -5.48 -16.39
CA ASP A 268 -9.22 -6.95 -16.37
C ASP A 268 -7.93 -7.43 -17.04
N LYS A 269 -7.52 -6.80 -18.13
CA LYS A 269 -6.26 -7.12 -18.82
C LYS A 269 -5.04 -7.04 -17.91
N TYR A 270 -4.94 -6.01 -17.07
CA TYR A 270 -3.76 -5.77 -16.22
C TYR A 270 -3.91 -6.34 -14.82
N PHE A 271 -5.09 -6.29 -14.22
CA PHE A 271 -5.36 -6.69 -12.84
C PHE A 271 -6.03 -8.07 -12.71
N GLY A 272 -6.62 -8.59 -13.78
CA GLY A 272 -7.35 -9.86 -13.74
C GLY A 272 -6.47 -11.07 -13.43
N GLY A 273 -5.17 -10.96 -13.65
CA GLY A 273 -4.19 -12.01 -13.34
C GLY A 273 -3.69 -12.03 -11.90
N LEU A 274 -4.03 -11.02 -11.09
CA LEU A 274 -3.68 -10.99 -9.67
C LEU A 274 -4.36 -12.16 -8.94
N LYS A 275 -3.59 -12.85 -8.09
CA LYS A 275 -4.09 -14.04 -7.38
C LYS A 275 -4.82 -13.64 -6.10
N PRO A 276 -6.08 -14.09 -5.90
CA PRO A 276 -6.81 -13.86 -4.67
C PRO A 276 -6.25 -14.69 -3.51
N ASN A 277 -6.55 -14.26 -2.29
CA ASN A 277 -6.35 -15.05 -1.09
C ASN A 277 -7.68 -15.71 -0.69
N PRO A 278 -7.85 -17.03 -0.89
CA PRO A 278 -9.09 -17.72 -0.53
C PRO A 278 -9.30 -17.76 0.99
N ASP A 279 -8.23 -17.62 1.76
CA ASP A 279 -8.21 -17.67 3.23
C ASP A 279 -8.12 -16.26 3.84
N LEU A 280 -8.75 -15.28 3.18
CA LEU A 280 -8.76 -13.91 3.66
C LEU A 280 -9.38 -13.85 5.08
N PRO A 281 -8.63 -13.34 6.09
CA PRO A 281 -9.09 -13.36 7.46
C PRO A 281 -10.36 -12.53 7.64
N LYS A 282 -11.31 -13.07 8.40
CA LYS A 282 -12.40 -12.29 8.98
C LYS A 282 -11.95 -11.81 10.35
N LEU A 283 -11.94 -10.51 10.55
CA LEU A 283 -11.66 -9.96 11.87
C LEU A 283 -12.90 -10.14 12.74
N ASP A 284 -12.71 -10.87 13.82
CA ASP A 284 -13.69 -10.93 14.92
C ASP A 284 -13.31 -9.81 15.90
N LEU A 285 -13.96 -8.67 15.74
CA LEU A 285 -13.71 -7.48 16.56
C LEU A 285 -14.84 -7.30 17.55
N PRO A 286 -14.53 -6.93 18.82
CA PRO A 286 -15.53 -6.70 19.84
C PRO A 286 -16.43 -5.51 19.54
#